data_83196133dcc4ac93dbe442772370c4cd
#
_entry.id   83196133dcc4ac93dbe442772370c4cd
#
_cell.length_a   1.000
_cell.length_b   1.000
_cell.length_c   1.000
_cell.angle_alpha   90.00
_cell.angle_beta   90.00
_cell.angle_gamma   90.00
#
_symmetry.space_group_name_H-M   'P 1'
#
loop_
_entity.id
_entity.type
_entity.pdbx_description
1 polymer ?
#
loop_
_entity_poly.entity_id
_entity_poly.type
_entity_poly.pdbx_seq_one_letter_code
_entity_poly.pdbx_strand_id
1 'polypeptide(L)'
;MNQFSEVREMSEAEEDTDSPLKGYYREAQSWSADRDEALASSRKTAWMVAAALGVIALLEAVAIVVMLPLKTVQPYTLLVDRQTGYIQALDPIEGESITPGQAMARSFLAQYVIAREGFDIDTLQEDYRRVALWSGGEARTRYVAEAQASNPSSKLATLPRQARIEVEIRSISSINADTALVRYATYRTDPGGQRQAPQSWASVVRYRFSGEAMTAEDRLVNPLGFQVMRYRRDAEYLGDTPASAPAYSPAADRPAIVIPRPGDADEAEVETEETP
;
A
#
# COMPACT_ATOMS: atom_id res chain seq x y z
N MET A 1 -100.22 -53.13 -31.02
CA MET A 1 -99.98 -51.85 -30.47
C MET A 1 -99.15 -52.00 -29.21
N ASN A 2 -98.19 -52.99 -29.16
CA ASN A 2 -97.38 -53.29 -27.94
C ASN A 2 -95.84 -53.25 -28.13
N GLN A 3 -95.30 -53.03 -29.32
CA GLN A 3 -93.86 -52.99 -29.54
C GLN A 3 -93.23 -51.61 -29.30
N PHE A 4 -94.00 -50.56 -29.35
CA PHE A 4 -93.48 -49.19 -29.13
C PHE A 4 -93.36 -48.80 -27.62
N SER A 5 -94.09 -49.47 -26.75
CA SER A 5 -94.01 -49.26 -25.32
C SER A 5 -92.76 -49.95 -24.70
N GLU A 6 -92.41 -51.16 -25.15
CA GLU A 6 -91.25 -51.91 -24.70
C GLU A 6 -89.91 -51.20 -25.08
N VAL A 7 -89.82 -50.69 -26.32
CA VAL A 7 -88.61 -49.99 -26.78
C VAL A 7 -88.40 -48.71 -26.01
N ARG A 8 -89.47 -48.03 -25.54
CA ARG A 8 -89.37 -46.79 -24.76
C ARG A 8 -88.96 -47.05 -23.32
N GLU A 9 -89.49 -48.15 -22.65
CA GLU A 9 -89.10 -48.59 -21.33
C GLU A 9 -87.62 -49.06 -21.31
N MET A 10 -87.16 -49.74 -22.31
CA MET A 10 -85.75 -50.14 -22.42
C MET A 10 -84.84 -48.95 -22.65
N SER A 11 -85.29 -47.94 -23.44
CA SER A 11 -84.48 -46.68 -23.58
C SER A 11 -84.43 -45.81 -22.34
N GLU A 12 -85.52 -45.76 -21.59
CA GLU A 12 -85.55 -45.03 -20.26
C GLU A 12 -84.77 -45.78 -19.19
N ALA A 13 -84.73 -47.10 -19.18
CA ALA A 13 -83.92 -47.92 -18.25
C ALA A 13 -82.45 -47.87 -18.59
N GLU A 14 -82.05 -47.76 -19.88
CA GLU A 14 -80.65 -47.55 -20.30
C GLU A 14 -80.15 -46.11 -19.95
N GLU A 15 -81.03 -45.10 -20.07
CA GLU A 15 -80.71 -43.72 -19.74
C GLU A 15 -80.55 -43.47 -18.21
N ASP A 16 -81.31 -44.19 -17.37
CA ASP A 16 -81.26 -44.13 -15.90
C ASP A 16 -80.07 -44.91 -15.33
N THR A 17 -79.57 -45.96 -16.03
CA THR A 17 -78.35 -46.71 -15.60
C THR A 17 -77.08 -45.97 -15.96
N ASP A 18 -77.10 -45.12 -16.97
CA ASP A 18 -75.95 -44.34 -17.46
C ASP A 18 -75.65 -43.05 -16.57
N SER A 19 -76.68 -42.60 -15.84
CA SER A 19 -76.65 -41.43 -14.95
C SER A 19 -75.69 -41.59 -13.77
N PRO A 20 -75.70 -42.71 -12.97
CA PRO A 20 -74.81 -42.87 -11.84
C PRO A 20 -73.34 -43.15 -12.26
N LEU A 21 -73.17 -43.85 -13.43
CA LEU A 21 -71.82 -44.02 -13.95
C LEU A 21 -71.14 -42.73 -14.42
N LYS A 22 -71.93 -41.89 -15.09
CA LYS A 22 -71.46 -40.53 -15.47
C LYS A 22 -71.13 -39.65 -14.25
N GLY A 23 -71.86 -39.79 -13.15
CA GLY A 23 -71.55 -39.16 -11.87
C GLY A 23 -70.22 -39.62 -11.31
N TYR A 24 -70.06 -40.94 -11.27
CA TYR A 24 -68.79 -41.57 -10.76
C TYR A 24 -67.57 -41.19 -11.60
N TYR A 25 -67.66 -41.19 -12.93
CA TYR A 25 -66.55 -40.77 -13.79
C TYR A 25 -66.27 -39.27 -13.65
N ARG A 26 -67.24 -38.41 -13.41
CA ARG A 26 -67.05 -36.98 -13.17
C ARG A 26 -66.36 -36.69 -11.83
N GLU A 27 -66.73 -37.47 -10.82
CA GLU A 27 -66.12 -37.39 -9.49
C GLU A 27 -64.66 -37.94 -9.49
N ALA A 28 -64.40 -39.03 -10.22
CA ALA A 28 -63.08 -39.56 -10.44
C ALA A 28 -62.18 -38.61 -11.24
N GLN A 29 -62.74 -37.89 -12.24
CA GLN A 29 -62.01 -36.88 -13.00
C GLN A 29 -61.70 -35.63 -12.17
N SER A 30 -62.60 -35.19 -11.28
CA SER A 30 -62.32 -34.05 -10.37
C SER A 30 -61.23 -34.42 -9.37
N TRP A 31 -61.21 -35.65 -8.87
CA TRP A 31 -60.22 -36.15 -7.97
C TRP A 31 -58.81 -36.21 -8.59
N SER A 32 -58.70 -36.59 -9.85
CA SER A 32 -57.45 -36.60 -10.60
C SER A 32 -56.97 -35.19 -10.90
N ALA A 33 -57.89 -34.28 -11.28
CA ALA A 33 -57.61 -32.87 -11.53
C ALA A 33 -57.09 -32.12 -10.27
N ASP A 34 -57.79 -32.35 -9.12
CA ASP A 34 -57.33 -31.77 -7.83
C ASP A 34 -55.95 -32.24 -7.40
N ARG A 35 -55.66 -33.52 -7.67
CA ARG A 35 -54.35 -34.10 -7.36
C ARG A 35 -53.24 -33.55 -8.27
N ASP A 36 -53.54 -33.35 -9.55
CA ASP A 36 -52.63 -32.79 -10.53
C ASP A 36 -52.35 -31.28 -10.23
N GLU A 37 -53.39 -30.55 -9.83
CA GLU A 37 -53.23 -29.14 -9.36
C GLU A 37 -52.40 -29.05 -8.09
N ALA A 38 -52.65 -29.92 -7.12
CA ALA A 38 -51.86 -29.98 -5.88
C ALA A 38 -50.39 -30.31 -6.16
N LEU A 39 -50.11 -31.24 -7.05
CA LEU A 39 -48.74 -31.59 -7.49
C LEU A 39 -48.11 -30.45 -8.29
N ALA A 40 -48.84 -29.74 -9.13
CA ALA A 40 -48.33 -28.61 -9.89
C ALA A 40 -48.01 -27.43 -9.01
N SER A 41 -48.84 -27.13 -7.99
CA SER A 41 -48.58 -26.07 -7.01
C SER A 41 -47.37 -26.39 -6.12
N SER A 42 -47.27 -27.62 -5.63
CA SER A 42 -46.11 -28.10 -4.86
C SER A 42 -44.82 -28.02 -5.67
N ARG A 43 -44.87 -28.40 -6.96
CA ARG A 43 -43.70 -28.28 -7.86
C ARG A 43 -43.30 -26.83 -8.10
N LYS A 44 -44.25 -25.88 -8.26
CA LYS A 44 -43.96 -24.45 -8.40
C LYS A 44 -43.30 -23.92 -7.13
N THR A 45 -43.83 -24.27 -5.97
CA THR A 45 -43.27 -23.87 -4.70
C THR A 45 -41.85 -24.42 -4.50
N ALA A 46 -41.61 -25.69 -4.83
CA ALA A 46 -40.28 -26.30 -4.78
C ALA A 46 -39.28 -25.60 -5.72
N TRP A 47 -39.69 -25.22 -6.93
CA TRP A 47 -38.84 -24.48 -7.86
C TRP A 47 -38.57 -23.05 -7.39
N MET A 48 -39.52 -22.36 -6.73
CA MET A 48 -39.29 -21.03 -6.14
C MET A 48 -38.29 -21.11 -5.01
N VAL A 49 -38.41 -22.11 -4.15
CA VAL A 49 -37.44 -22.32 -3.04
C VAL A 49 -36.04 -22.64 -3.58
N ALA A 50 -35.97 -23.53 -4.58
CA ALA A 50 -34.70 -23.86 -5.21
C ALA A 50 -34.04 -22.65 -5.90
N ALA A 51 -34.82 -21.83 -6.58
CA ALA A 51 -34.32 -20.58 -7.17
C ALA A 51 -33.83 -19.58 -6.11
N ALA A 52 -34.56 -19.41 -5.01
CA ALA A 52 -34.15 -18.54 -3.91
C ALA A 52 -32.83 -19.02 -3.26
N LEU A 53 -32.72 -20.31 -2.99
CA LEU A 53 -31.49 -20.92 -2.47
C LEU A 53 -30.32 -20.79 -3.46
N GLY A 54 -30.55 -20.93 -4.75
CA GLY A 54 -29.56 -20.72 -5.79
C GLY A 54 -29.02 -19.28 -5.82
N VAL A 55 -29.89 -18.30 -5.66
CA VAL A 55 -29.50 -16.88 -5.58
C VAL A 55 -28.67 -16.61 -4.32
N ILE A 56 -29.05 -17.17 -3.18
CA ILE A 56 -28.27 -17.03 -1.91
C ILE A 56 -26.88 -17.64 -2.09
N ALA A 57 -26.79 -18.87 -2.62
CA ALA A 57 -25.52 -19.53 -2.87
C ALA A 57 -24.61 -18.75 -3.84
N LEU A 58 -25.19 -18.12 -4.86
CA LEU A 58 -24.45 -17.26 -5.77
C LEU A 58 -23.90 -16.00 -5.06
N LEU A 59 -24.71 -15.37 -4.22
CA LEU A 59 -24.28 -14.20 -3.44
C LEU A 59 -23.17 -14.56 -2.45
N GLU A 60 -23.27 -15.71 -1.79
CA GLU A 60 -22.20 -16.22 -0.92
C GLU A 60 -20.91 -16.48 -1.69
N ALA A 61 -20.98 -17.11 -2.85
CA ALA A 61 -19.83 -17.36 -3.71
C ALA A 61 -19.16 -16.04 -4.13
N VAL A 62 -19.93 -15.03 -4.53
CA VAL A 62 -19.42 -13.70 -4.87
C VAL A 62 -18.78 -13.03 -3.65
N ALA A 63 -19.40 -13.11 -2.48
CA ALA A 63 -18.85 -12.56 -1.26
C ALA A 63 -17.50 -13.20 -0.89
N ILE A 64 -17.36 -14.52 -1.05
CA ILE A 64 -16.10 -15.24 -0.83
C ILE A 64 -15.03 -14.76 -1.82
N VAL A 65 -15.36 -14.64 -3.10
CA VAL A 65 -14.41 -14.18 -4.14
C VAL A 65 -13.94 -12.75 -3.86
N VAL A 66 -14.84 -11.86 -3.40
CA VAL A 66 -14.49 -10.48 -3.04
C VAL A 66 -13.63 -10.42 -1.75
N MET A 67 -13.83 -11.35 -0.81
CA MET A 67 -13.04 -11.42 0.43
C MET A 67 -11.67 -12.10 0.26
N LEU A 68 -11.48 -12.92 -0.74
CA LEU A 68 -10.21 -13.63 -0.99
C LEU A 68 -8.97 -12.68 -1.09
N PRO A 69 -9.02 -11.52 -1.76
CA PRO A 69 -7.87 -10.62 -1.84
C PRO A 69 -7.56 -9.86 -0.53
N LEU A 70 -8.43 -9.92 0.50
CA LEU A 70 -8.18 -9.24 1.79
C LEU A 70 -7.23 -10.00 2.72
N LYS A 71 -6.86 -11.24 2.41
CA LYS A 71 -5.92 -12.01 3.21
C LYS A 71 -4.49 -11.78 2.73
N THR A 72 -3.96 -10.59 2.95
CA THR A 72 -2.52 -10.32 2.80
C THR A 72 -1.82 -10.79 4.07
N VAL A 73 -1.06 -11.87 3.97
CA VAL A 73 -0.15 -12.32 5.04
C VAL A 73 1.09 -11.44 4.94
N GLN A 74 1.25 -10.49 5.85
CA GLN A 74 2.48 -9.70 5.97
C GLN A 74 3.48 -10.48 6.83
N PRO A 75 4.62 -10.91 6.29
CA PRO A 75 5.68 -11.51 7.08
C PRO A 75 6.37 -10.40 7.90
N TYR A 76 6.30 -10.48 9.22
CA TYR A 76 7.06 -9.61 10.11
C TYR A 76 8.46 -10.19 10.30
N THR A 77 9.49 -9.44 9.89
CA THR A 77 10.87 -9.75 10.25
C THR A 77 11.22 -9.04 11.54
N LEU A 78 11.46 -9.80 12.59
CA LEU A 78 11.96 -9.29 13.86
C LEU A 78 13.50 -9.28 13.82
N LEU A 79 14.09 -8.09 13.86
CA LEU A 79 15.52 -7.96 14.08
C LEU A 79 15.75 -7.97 15.60
N VAL A 80 16.36 -9.06 16.10
CA VAL A 80 16.78 -9.16 17.50
C VAL A 80 18.24 -8.76 17.57
N ASP A 81 18.53 -7.62 18.17
CA ASP A 81 19.90 -7.26 18.50
C ASP A 81 20.41 -8.20 19.61
N ARG A 82 21.40 -9.02 19.27
CA ARG A 82 21.96 -10.01 20.19
C ARG A 82 22.78 -9.40 21.34
N GLN A 83 23.13 -8.11 21.26
CA GLN A 83 23.92 -7.43 22.31
C GLN A 83 23.08 -6.72 23.35
N THR A 84 21.93 -6.17 22.96
CA THR A 84 21.10 -5.36 23.85
C THR A 84 19.78 -6.02 24.21
N GLY A 85 19.38 -7.10 23.52
CA GLY A 85 18.07 -7.75 23.71
C GLY A 85 16.88 -6.87 23.26
N TYR A 86 17.14 -5.73 22.63
CA TYR A 86 16.11 -4.81 22.17
C TYR A 86 15.43 -5.39 20.93
N ILE A 87 14.14 -5.66 21.05
CA ILE A 87 13.32 -6.11 19.94
C ILE A 87 12.80 -4.87 19.23
N GLN A 88 13.44 -4.48 18.16
CA GLN A 88 12.86 -3.48 17.26
C GLN A 88 11.99 -4.23 16.26
N ALA A 89 10.67 -4.08 16.39
CA ALA A 89 9.77 -4.41 15.32
C ALA A 89 10.12 -3.43 14.18
N LEU A 90 10.87 -3.90 13.19
CA LEU A 90 10.90 -3.23 11.91
C LEU A 90 9.47 -3.31 11.41
N ASP A 91 8.80 -2.15 11.30
CA ASP A 91 7.60 -2.07 10.49
C ASP A 91 7.91 -2.82 9.21
N PRO A 92 7.06 -3.78 8.80
CA PRO A 92 7.28 -4.46 7.55
C PRO A 92 7.50 -3.34 6.55
N ILE A 93 8.62 -3.38 5.82
CA ILE A 93 8.71 -2.64 4.58
C ILE A 93 7.41 -3.06 3.90
N GLU A 94 6.40 -2.21 4.03
CA GLU A 94 5.15 -2.42 3.33
C GLU A 94 5.60 -2.73 1.93
N GLY A 95 5.36 -3.96 1.51
CA GLY A 95 5.49 -4.30 0.12
C GLY A 95 4.43 -3.44 -0.55
N GLU A 96 4.72 -2.14 -0.59
CA GLU A 96 3.94 -1.14 -1.28
C GLU A 96 3.70 -1.78 -2.64
N SER A 97 2.47 -2.18 -2.88
CA SER A 97 2.10 -2.74 -4.17
C SER A 97 2.37 -1.65 -5.20
N ILE A 98 3.65 -1.62 -5.63
CA ILE A 98 4.17 -0.61 -6.53
C ILE A 98 3.41 -0.81 -7.83
N THR A 99 2.51 0.10 -8.12
CA THR A 99 1.84 0.09 -9.42
C THR A 99 2.89 0.24 -10.52
N PRO A 100 2.69 -0.33 -11.70
CA PRO A 100 3.63 -0.17 -12.82
C PRO A 100 4.05 1.26 -13.07
N GLY A 101 3.14 2.23 -12.89
CA GLY A 101 3.43 3.66 -13.01
C GLY A 101 4.38 4.19 -11.93
N GLN A 102 4.23 3.73 -10.69
CA GLN A 102 5.14 4.11 -9.60
C GLN A 102 6.52 3.49 -9.76
N ALA A 103 6.61 2.22 -10.19
CA ALA A 103 7.90 1.57 -10.46
C ALA A 103 8.67 2.34 -11.55
N MET A 104 7.97 2.76 -12.59
CA MET A 104 8.54 3.54 -13.68
C MET A 104 8.97 4.93 -13.21
N ALA A 105 8.16 5.64 -12.43
CA ALA A 105 8.53 6.92 -11.84
C ALA A 105 9.78 6.82 -10.97
N ARG A 106 9.88 5.78 -10.13
CA ARG A 106 11.08 5.50 -9.30
C ARG A 106 12.32 5.29 -10.17
N SER A 107 12.20 4.58 -11.29
CA SER A 107 13.32 4.37 -12.21
C SER A 107 13.80 5.68 -12.83
N PHE A 108 12.90 6.55 -13.30
CA PHE A 108 13.26 7.87 -13.83
C PHE A 108 13.88 8.76 -12.75
N LEU A 109 13.32 8.78 -11.53
CA LEU A 109 13.86 9.54 -10.40
C LEU A 109 15.28 9.11 -10.04
N ALA A 110 15.53 7.79 -9.99
CA ALA A 110 16.86 7.26 -9.72
C ALA A 110 17.87 7.72 -10.77
N GLN A 111 17.55 7.53 -12.05
CA GLN A 111 18.42 7.93 -13.16
C GLN A 111 18.64 9.45 -13.20
N TYR A 112 17.60 10.24 -12.93
CA TYR A 112 17.71 11.69 -12.84
C TYR A 112 18.68 12.14 -11.75
N VAL A 113 18.56 11.58 -10.55
CA VAL A 113 19.43 11.94 -9.42
C VAL A 113 20.87 11.49 -9.68
N ILE A 114 21.06 10.28 -10.22
CA ILE A 114 22.41 9.79 -10.60
C ILE A 114 23.05 10.74 -11.62
N ALA A 115 22.38 11.10 -12.69
CA ALA A 115 22.91 11.99 -13.71
C ALA A 115 23.13 13.43 -13.19
N ARG A 116 22.25 13.93 -12.30
CA ARG A 116 22.36 15.28 -11.76
C ARG A 116 23.46 15.42 -10.71
N GLU A 117 23.55 14.46 -9.79
CA GLU A 117 24.45 14.55 -8.64
C GLU A 117 25.80 13.89 -8.89
N GLY A 118 25.87 12.98 -9.85
CA GLY A 118 27.12 12.40 -10.32
C GLY A 118 28.06 13.42 -10.97
N PHE A 119 29.31 13.03 -11.12
CA PHE A 119 30.30 13.75 -11.89
C PHE A 119 31.33 12.77 -12.45
N ASP A 120 31.40 12.70 -13.76
CA ASP A 120 32.41 12.03 -14.53
C ASP A 120 32.64 12.84 -15.80
N ILE A 121 33.88 13.23 -16.06
CA ILE A 121 34.18 14.10 -17.22
C ILE A 121 33.85 13.42 -18.55
N ASP A 122 33.93 12.10 -18.60
CA ASP A 122 33.68 11.32 -19.83
C ASP A 122 32.19 11.26 -20.18
N THR A 123 31.29 11.27 -19.19
CA THR A 123 29.84 11.20 -19.37
C THR A 123 29.13 12.54 -19.17
N LEU A 124 29.88 13.57 -18.74
CA LEU A 124 29.30 14.85 -18.31
C LEU A 124 28.37 15.49 -19.33
N GLN A 125 28.74 15.45 -20.63
CA GLN A 125 27.92 16.05 -21.68
C GLN A 125 26.60 15.30 -21.86
N GLU A 126 26.62 13.98 -21.78
CA GLU A 126 25.42 13.14 -21.89
C GLU A 126 24.51 13.35 -20.69
N ASP A 127 25.07 13.35 -19.47
CA ASP A 127 24.34 13.56 -18.23
C ASP A 127 23.73 14.95 -18.18
N TYR A 128 24.47 15.99 -18.61
CA TYR A 128 23.95 17.35 -18.73
C TYR A 128 22.73 17.41 -19.67
N ARG A 129 22.85 16.80 -20.86
CA ARG A 129 21.75 16.76 -21.83
C ARG A 129 20.53 16.03 -21.28
N ARG A 130 20.73 14.89 -20.62
CA ARG A 130 19.67 14.09 -20.00
C ARG A 130 18.96 14.87 -18.90
N VAL A 131 19.69 15.46 -17.98
CA VAL A 131 19.10 16.25 -16.88
C VAL A 131 18.38 17.48 -17.42
N ALA A 132 18.96 18.18 -18.41
CA ALA A 132 18.31 19.33 -19.03
C ALA A 132 17.01 18.96 -19.75
N LEU A 133 16.98 17.80 -20.45
CA LEU A 133 15.79 17.28 -21.11
C LEU A 133 14.70 16.88 -20.10
N TRP A 134 15.11 16.22 -19.00
CA TRP A 134 14.20 15.76 -17.95
C TRP A 134 13.85 16.81 -16.91
N SER A 135 14.29 18.04 -17.08
CA SER A 135 13.96 19.17 -16.22
C SER A 135 13.01 20.14 -16.95
N GLY A 136 12.03 20.65 -16.22
CA GLY A 136 11.11 21.68 -16.68
C GLY A 136 11.10 22.89 -15.76
N GLY A 137 10.59 24.02 -16.25
CA GLY A 137 10.38 25.23 -15.47
C GLY A 137 11.60 25.68 -14.64
N GLU A 138 11.37 25.92 -13.35
CA GLU A 138 12.40 26.39 -12.40
C GLU A 138 13.56 25.40 -12.26
N ALA A 139 13.30 24.10 -12.25
CA ALA A 139 14.35 23.09 -12.10
C ALA A 139 15.36 23.13 -13.26
N ARG A 140 14.87 23.33 -14.49
CA ARG A 140 15.72 23.46 -15.67
C ARG A 140 16.55 24.71 -15.62
N THR A 141 15.94 25.86 -15.36
CA THR A 141 16.64 27.16 -15.29
C THR A 141 17.75 27.12 -14.25
N ARG A 142 17.46 26.59 -13.06
CA ARG A 142 18.43 26.45 -11.97
C ARG A 142 19.57 25.51 -12.35
N TYR A 143 19.26 24.33 -12.89
CA TYR A 143 20.27 23.35 -13.28
C TYR A 143 21.22 23.89 -14.36
N VAL A 144 20.68 24.53 -15.39
CA VAL A 144 21.49 25.13 -16.46
C VAL A 144 22.41 26.20 -15.89
N ALA A 145 21.93 27.06 -14.98
CA ALA A 145 22.76 28.07 -14.32
C ALA A 145 23.84 27.46 -13.43
N GLU A 146 23.52 26.41 -12.69
CA GLU A 146 24.46 25.67 -11.83
C GLU A 146 25.56 24.98 -12.65
N ALA A 147 25.23 24.44 -13.81
CA ALA A 147 26.14 23.65 -14.65
C ALA A 147 26.99 24.48 -15.59
N GLN A 148 26.71 25.78 -15.73
CA GLN A 148 27.51 26.67 -16.64
C GLN A 148 28.98 26.70 -16.24
N ALA A 149 29.87 26.61 -17.24
CA ALA A 149 31.31 26.67 -17.03
C ALA A 149 31.77 28.04 -16.46
N SER A 150 30.99 29.12 -16.71
CA SER A 150 31.22 30.45 -16.15
C SER A 150 30.85 30.59 -14.70
N ASN A 151 30.10 29.64 -14.15
CA ASN A 151 29.72 29.63 -12.74
C ASN A 151 30.87 29.10 -11.88
N PRO A 152 31.48 29.91 -11.00
CA PRO A 152 32.61 29.48 -10.17
C PRO A 152 32.28 28.38 -9.19
N SER A 153 30.97 28.20 -8.90
CA SER A 153 30.45 27.11 -8.01
C SER A 153 30.08 25.84 -8.76
N SER A 154 30.26 25.81 -10.09
CA SER A 154 29.95 24.61 -10.88
C SER A 154 30.89 23.46 -10.54
N LYS A 155 30.42 22.22 -10.71
CA LYS A 155 31.27 21.04 -10.52
C LYS A 155 32.50 21.06 -11.45
N LEU A 156 32.32 21.61 -12.67
CA LEU A 156 33.41 21.82 -13.63
C LEU A 156 34.51 22.77 -13.16
N ALA A 157 34.14 23.81 -12.40
CA ALA A 157 35.08 24.79 -11.86
C ALA A 157 35.74 24.35 -10.58
N THR A 158 35.02 23.54 -9.75
CA THR A 158 35.45 23.18 -8.39
C THR A 158 36.13 21.84 -8.29
N LEU A 159 35.89 20.92 -9.25
CA LEU A 159 36.42 19.56 -9.22
C LEU A 159 37.57 19.40 -10.21
N PRO A 160 38.62 18.65 -9.82
CA PRO A 160 39.62 18.21 -10.80
C PRO A 160 38.96 17.38 -11.92
N ARG A 161 39.48 17.49 -13.14
CA ARG A 161 38.93 16.73 -14.28
C ARG A 161 38.93 15.23 -14.11
N GLN A 162 39.86 14.69 -13.34
CA GLN A 162 39.99 13.26 -13.05
C GLN A 162 39.18 12.81 -11.81
N ALA A 163 38.54 13.77 -11.12
CA ALA A 163 37.67 13.42 -10.02
C ALA A 163 36.39 12.75 -10.52
N ARG A 164 35.87 11.81 -9.77
CA ARG A 164 34.62 11.11 -10.05
C ARG A 164 33.71 11.19 -8.83
N ILE A 165 32.43 11.46 -9.04
CA ILE A 165 31.41 11.36 -8.01
C ILE A 165 30.42 10.28 -8.43
N GLU A 166 30.39 9.20 -7.69
CA GLU A 166 29.41 8.11 -7.83
C GLU A 166 28.23 8.37 -6.91
N VAL A 167 27.04 8.04 -7.38
CA VAL A 167 25.79 8.20 -6.62
C VAL A 167 25.17 6.83 -6.39
N GLU A 168 24.91 6.52 -5.14
CA GLU A 168 24.22 5.31 -4.71
C GLU A 168 22.85 5.69 -4.14
N ILE A 169 21.77 5.26 -4.79
CA ILE A 169 20.40 5.48 -4.32
C ILE A 169 20.11 4.52 -3.17
N ARG A 170 19.73 5.06 -2.02
CA ARG A 170 19.38 4.30 -0.83
C ARG A 170 17.88 4.01 -0.75
N SER A 171 17.06 5.03 -0.98
CA SER A 171 15.61 4.85 -0.98
C SER A 171 14.90 5.92 -1.81
N ILE A 172 13.75 5.57 -2.35
CA ILE A 172 12.84 6.49 -3.04
C ILE A 172 11.45 6.27 -2.44
N SER A 173 10.96 7.28 -1.72
CA SER A 173 9.66 7.26 -1.08
C SER A 173 8.74 8.30 -1.71
N SER A 174 7.53 7.92 -2.09
CA SER A 174 6.53 8.87 -2.59
C SER A 174 5.93 9.64 -1.41
N ILE A 175 6.00 10.99 -1.46
CA ILE A 175 5.32 11.85 -0.49
C ILE A 175 3.86 12.03 -0.91
N ASN A 176 3.64 12.22 -2.21
CA ASN A 176 2.33 12.30 -2.85
C ASN A 176 2.46 11.93 -4.34
N ALA A 177 1.39 12.12 -5.12
CA ALA A 177 1.32 11.66 -6.52
C ALA A 177 2.40 12.28 -7.44
N ASP A 178 2.87 13.49 -7.14
CA ASP A 178 3.79 14.27 -7.98
C ASP A 178 5.12 14.60 -7.27
N THR A 179 5.32 14.14 -6.04
CA THR A 179 6.48 14.51 -5.22
C THR A 179 7.07 13.27 -4.55
N ALA A 180 8.37 13.10 -4.66
CA ALA A 180 9.10 12.02 -4.06
C ALA A 180 10.29 12.53 -3.24
N LEU A 181 10.64 11.78 -2.19
CA LEU A 181 11.86 11.92 -1.42
C LEU A 181 12.85 10.86 -1.90
N VAL A 182 14.00 11.31 -2.38
CA VAL A 182 15.11 10.43 -2.80
C VAL A 182 16.26 10.59 -1.83
N ARG A 183 16.63 9.51 -1.15
CA ARG A 183 17.80 9.46 -0.29
C ARG A 183 18.92 8.73 -1.01
N TYR A 184 20.11 9.30 -0.97
CA TYR A 184 21.27 8.76 -1.66
C TYR A 184 22.57 9.13 -0.97
N ALA A 185 23.63 8.39 -1.27
CA ALA A 185 25.00 8.71 -0.86
C ALA A 185 25.84 9.08 -2.08
N THR A 186 26.73 10.04 -1.91
CA THR A 186 27.73 10.38 -2.92
C THR A 186 29.11 9.94 -2.45
N TYR A 187 29.87 9.33 -3.31
CA TYR A 187 31.23 8.87 -3.09
C TYR A 187 32.15 9.62 -4.04
N ARG A 188 32.98 10.48 -3.52
CA ARG A 188 33.98 11.19 -4.32
C ARG A 188 35.28 10.41 -4.34
N THR A 189 35.84 10.21 -5.54
CA THR A 189 37.16 9.69 -5.78
C THR A 189 38.01 10.78 -6.40
N ASP A 190 39.09 11.16 -5.76
CA ASP A 190 40.01 12.18 -6.26
C ASP A 190 41.09 11.57 -7.18
N PRO A 191 41.82 12.42 -7.96
CA PRO A 191 42.99 11.98 -8.74
C PRO A 191 43.99 11.26 -7.82
N GLY A 192 44.37 10.02 -8.22
CA GLY A 192 45.16 9.13 -7.38
C GLY A 192 44.41 7.97 -6.74
N GLY A 193 43.07 7.89 -6.98
CA GLY A 193 42.22 6.77 -6.58
C GLY A 193 41.78 6.79 -5.13
N GLN A 194 42.02 7.87 -4.41
CA GLN A 194 41.60 8.02 -3.01
C GLN A 194 40.09 8.31 -2.94
N ARG A 195 39.34 7.36 -2.41
CA ARG A 195 37.89 7.50 -2.17
C ARG A 195 37.64 8.19 -0.85
N GLN A 196 36.89 9.27 -0.88
CA GLN A 196 36.49 10.01 0.31
C GLN A 196 35.34 9.33 1.07
N ALA A 197 35.11 9.71 2.32
CA ALA A 197 33.98 9.25 3.09
C ALA A 197 32.64 9.61 2.39
N PRO A 198 31.64 8.72 2.43
CA PRO A 198 30.35 8.98 1.79
C PRO A 198 29.65 10.17 2.44
N GLN A 199 29.03 10.99 1.60
CA GLN A 199 28.14 12.05 2.03
C GLN A 199 26.70 11.65 1.77
N SER A 200 25.85 11.69 2.79
CA SER A 200 24.42 11.35 2.69
C SER A 200 23.58 12.58 2.37
N TRP A 201 22.63 12.41 1.47
CA TRP A 201 21.78 13.45 0.94
C TRP A 201 20.32 13.00 0.87
N ALA A 202 19.41 13.94 1.09
CA ALA A 202 18.00 13.78 0.83
C ALA A 202 17.54 14.85 -0.17
N SER A 203 16.89 14.42 -1.25
CA SER A 203 16.35 15.35 -2.24
C SER A 203 14.85 15.22 -2.36
N VAL A 204 14.15 16.35 -2.25
CA VAL A 204 12.71 16.44 -2.54
C VAL A 204 12.56 16.82 -4.01
N VAL A 205 11.91 15.95 -4.78
CA VAL A 205 11.76 16.07 -6.22
C VAL A 205 10.28 16.13 -6.56
N ARG A 206 9.85 17.25 -7.15
CA ARG A 206 8.52 17.37 -7.73
C ARG A 206 8.61 17.11 -9.22
N TYR A 207 7.82 16.16 -9.71
CA TYR A 207 7.87 15.71 -11.09
C TYR A 207 6.47 15.58 -11.70
N ARG A 208 6.42 15.50 -13.01
CA ARG A 208 5.21 15.21 -13.79
C ARG A 208 5.56 14.40 -15.03
N PHE A 209 4.58 13.77 -15.61
CA PHE A 209 4.68 13.23 -16.98
C PHE A 209 3.94 14.18 -17.92
N SER A 210 4.63 14.62 -18.94
CA SER A 210 4.11 15.62 -19.90
C SER A 210 3.91 14.99 -21.27
N GLY A 211 2.75 15.24 -21.88
CA GLY A 211 2.49 14.87 -23.27
C GLY A 211 3.02 15.91 -24.28
N GLU A 212 3.88 16.85 -23.88
CA GLU A 212 4.41 17.89 -24.77
C GLU A 212 5.13 17.28 -25.97
N ALA A 213 5.08 18.02 -27.09
CA ALA A 213 5.78 17.60 -28.30
C ALA A 213 7.29 17.59 -28.08
N MET A 214 7.92 16.50 -28.46
CA MET A 214 9.37 16.29 -28.40
C MET A 214 9.87 15.81 -29.75
N THR A 215 11.17 16.00 -30.01
CA THR A 215 11.82 15.40 -31.19
C THR A 215 11.78 13.87 -31.09
N ALA A 216 11.90 13.15 -32.18
CA ALA A 216 11.96 11.69 -32.16
C ALA A 216 13.17 11.18 -31.34
N GLU A 217 14.31 11.91 -31.42
CA GLU A 217 15.51 11.59 -30.65
C GLU A 217 15.30 11.76 -29.12
N ASP A 218 14.70 12.88 -28.70
CA ASP A 218 14.39 13.14 -27.29
C ASP A 218 13.38 12.12 -26.73
N ARG A 219 12.45 11.66 -27.58
CA ARG A 219 11.46 10.66 -27.18
C ARG A 219 12.07 9.27 -26.97
N LEU A 220 13.17 8.95 -27.61
CA LEU A 220 13.91 7.71 -27.30
C LEU A 220 14.54 7.74 -25.90
N VAL A 221 14.99 8.92 -25.46
CA VAL A 221 15.59 9.12 -24.12
C VAL A 221 14.52 9.35 -23.06
N ASN A 222 13.39 9.97 -23.42
CA ASN A 222 12.29 10.31 -22.53
C ASN A 222 10.93 9.89 -23.12
N PRO A 223 10.63 8.58 -23.19
CA PRO A 223 9.45 8.08 -23.89
C PRO A 223 8.13 8.53 -23.24
N LEU A 224 8.14 8.78 -21.96
CA LEU A 224 6.94 9.15 -21.19
C LEU A 224 6.83 10.67 -20.93
N GLY A 225 7.78 11.46 -21.37
CA GLY A 225 7.78 12.89 -21.10
C GLY A 225 7.96 13.22 -19.61
N PHE A 226 8.80 12.44 -18.92
CA PHE A 226 9.14 12.71 -17.52
C PHE A 226 9.81 14.07 -17.38
N GLN A 227 9.32 14.91 -16.46
CA GLN A 227 9.85 16.25 -16.20
C GLN A 227 9.90 16.52 -14.70
N VAL A 228 11.08 16.88 -14.21
CA VAL A 228 11.28 17.41 -12.85
C VAL A 228 11.02 18.91 -12.89
N MET A 229 10.02 19.36 -12.13
CA MET A 229 9.59 20.76 -12.05
C MET A 229 10.28 21.52 -10.92
N ARG A 230 10.61 20.81 -9.84
CA ARG A 230 11.32 21.37 -8.69
C ARG A 230 12.25 20.32 -8.09
N TYR A 231 13.44 20.75 -7.75
CA TYR A 231 14.48 19.93 -7.13
C TYR A 231 15.09 20.70 -5.95
N ARG A 232 15.10 20.07 -4.79
CA ARG A 232 15.75 20.60 -3.61
C ARG A 232 16.57 19.48 -2.96
N ARG A 233 17.83 19.78 -2.64
CA ARG A 233 18.77 18.89 -1.98
C ARG A 233 19.15 19.44 -0.62
N ASP A 234 19.09 18.61 0.38
CA ASP A 234 19.52 18.90 1.74
C ASP A 234 20.51 17.81 2.18
N ALA A 235 21.55 18.18 2.94
CA ALA A 235 22.47 17.20 3.53
C ALA A 235 21.72 16.39 4.60
N GLU A 236 21.80 15.07 4.50
CA GLU A 236 21.26 14.20 5.53
C GLU A 236 22.37 13.90 6.54
N TYR A 237 22.32 14.54 7.69
CA TYR A 237 23.11 14.13 8.82
C TYR A 237 22.51 12.85 9.38
N LEU A 238 23.03 11.73 8.99
CA LEU A 238 22.98 10.55 9.82
C LEU A 238 23.87 10.89 10.99
N GLY A 239 23.29 11.48 12.05
CA GLY A 239 24.03 11.68 13.27
C GLY A 239 24.67 10.33 13.59
N ASP A 240 25.98 10.26 13.61
CA ASP A 240 26.65 9.26 14.43
C ASP A 240 25.90 9.37 15.75
N THR A 241 25.11 8.39 16.08
CA THR A 241 24.58 8.27 17.45
C THR A 241 25.83 8.34 18.31
N PRO A 242 26.05 9.43 19.09
CA PRO A 242 27.20 9.44 19.95
C PRO A 242 27.06 8.20 20.81
N ALA A 243 27.96 7.25 20.61
CA ALA A 243 28.14 6.11 21.49
C ALA A 243 28.67 6.67 22.80
N SER A 244 27.85 7.39 23.47
CA SER A 244 27.87 7.76 24.90
C SER A 244 26.84 8.84 25.12
N ALA A 245 25.57 8.49 25.20
CA ALA A 245 24.77 9.14 26.20
C ALA A 245 25.53 8.89 27.50
N PRO A 246 25.88 9.96 28.27
CA PRO A 246 26.47 9.74 29.60
C PRO A 246 25.52 8.79 30.30
N ALA A 247 26.07 7.66 30.76
CA ALA A 247 25.33 6.71 31.55
C ALA A 247 24.64 7.55 32.64
N TYR A 248 23.33 7.62 32.60
CA TYR A 248 22.54 8.17 33.68
C TYR A 248 22.89 7.32 34.89
N SER A 249 23.82 7.86 35.72
CA SER A 249 24.19 7.31 37.00
C SER A 249 23.08 7.73 37.96
N PRO A 250 22.18 6.85 38.39
CA PRO A 250 21.08 7.21 39.28
C PRO A 250 21.52 7.28 40.74
N ALA A 251 22.76 7.65 41.01
CA ALA A 251 23.30 7.61 42.34
C ALA A 251 24.10 8.87 42.66
N ALA A 252 23.48 10.02 42.80
CA ALA A 252 24.06 11.11 43.60
C ALA A 252 23.10 12.24 43.97
N ASP A 253 21.81 12.15 43.86
CA ASP A 253 20.95 13.21 44.46
C ASP A 253 19.52 12.69 44.77
N ARG A 254 19.45 11.64 45.60
CA ARG A 254 18.22 11.38 46.34
C ARG A 254 18.57 11.60 47.81
N PRO A 255 17.99 12.61 48.46
CA PRO A 255 18.06 12.66 49.93
C PRO A 255 17.46 11.34 50.46
N ALA A 256 18.24 10.66 51.29
CA ALA A 256 17.78 9.45 51.94
C ALA A 256 16.52 9.78 52.74
N ILE A 257 15.39 9.23 52.33
CA ILE A 257 14.19 9.26 53.17
C ILE A 257 14.49 8.30 54.33
N VAL A 258 14.90 8.86 55.46
CA VAL A 258 15.02 8.15 56.74
C VAL A 258 13.58 7.86 57.18
N ILE A 259 13.16 6.64 57.04
CA ILE A 259 11.91 6.15 57.63
C ILE A 259 12.25 5.88 59.11
N PRO A 260 11.71 6.65 60.09
CA PRO A 260 11.94 6.37 61.52
C PRO A 260 11.33 4.98 61.83
N ARG A 261 12.09 4.15 62.52
CA ARG A 261 11.59 2.88 63.03
C ARG A 261 10.56 3.15 64.14
N PRO A 262 9.48 2.38 64.23
CA PRO A 262 8.56 2.50 65.36
C PRO A 262 9.30 2.02 66.63
N GLY A 263 9.76 2.96 67.46
CA GLY A 263 10.51 2.73 68.70
C GLY A 263 11.37 3.88 69.12
N ASP A 264 11.73 4.82 68.21
CA ASP A 264 12.63 5.93 68.54
C ASP A 264 11.89 7.21 69.02
N ALA A 265 10.61 7.09 69.40
CA ALA A 265 9.80 8.22 69.84
C ALA A 265 9.81 8.42 71.37
N ASP A 266 10.54 7.59 72.13
CA ASP A 266 10.46 7.62 73.62
C ASP A 266 11.73 8.18 74.31
N GLU A 267 12.75 8.64 73.58
CA GLU A 267 13.99 9.19 74.19
C GLU A 267 14.23 10.67 73.98
N ALA A 268 13.27 11.44 73.43
CA ALA A 268 13.47 12.87 73.16
C ALA A 268 12.73 13.83 74.13
N GLU A 269 12.27 13.40 75.27
CA GLU A 269 11.48 14.21 76.18
C GLU A 269 12.09 14.31 77.63
N VAL A 270 13.39 14.36 77.77
CA VAL A 270 14.03 14.76 79.03
C VAL A 270 15.33 15.49 78.76
N GLU A 271 15.27 16.73 78.36
CA GLU A 271 16.37 17.71 78.64
C GLU A 271 16.00 19.12 78.21
N THR A 272 15.10 19.76 78.97
CA THR A 272 15.01 21.21 79.05
C THR A 272 14.47 21.58 80.45
N GLU A 273 15.34 21.74 81.42
CA GLU A 273 15.17 22.72 82.50
C GLU A 273 16.45 22.73 83.33
N GLU A 274 17.24 23.76 83.13
CA GLU A 274 17.82 24.56 84.18
C GLU A 274 18.81 25.61 83.65
N THR A 275 18.34 26.82 83.72
CA THR A 275 19.22 28.01 83.78
C THR A 275 19.22 28.52 85.17
N PRO A 276 20.30 29.22 85.61
CA PRO A 276 20.08 30.65 85.90
C PRO A 276 20.90 31.63 85.06
#